data_95f16a70223deece263feaad3124bd10
#
_entry.id   95f16a70223deece263feaad3124bd10
#
_cell.length_a   1.000
_cell.length_b   1.000
_cell.length_c   1.000
_cell.angle_alpha   90.00
_cell.angle_beta   90.00
_cell.angle_gamma   90.00
#
_symmetry.space_group_name_H-M   'P 1'
#
loop_
_entity.id
_entity.type
_entity.pdbx_description
1 polymer ?
#
loop_
_entity_poly.entity_id
_entity_poly.type
_entity_poly.pdbx_seq_one_letter_code
_entity_poly.pdbx_strand_id
1 'polypeptide(L)'
;MENYISKKEIFKLYKDDAGCTIKDATTSINLLIKIVTDALRTGKPVRLDGIGTFEIRERKKYEGFNPQTGKRIPIGESSFIHFSPTPALTRDINTWRFWPEGEMEENFKAAK
;
A
#
# COMPACT_ATOMS: atom_id res chain seq x y z
N MET A 1 -4.34 18.61 -11.18
CA MET A 1 -3.17 17.80 -11.59
C MET A 1 -2.91 16.70 -10.57
N GLU A 2 -2.72 15.52 -11.03
CA GLU A 2 -2.55 14.39 -10.14
C GLU A 2 -1.15 14.34 -9.55
N ASN A 3 -1.06 14.13 -8.23
CA ASN A 3 0.21 14.02 -7.53
C ASN A 3 0.59 12.56 -7.22
N TYR A 4 0.01 11.63 -7.95
CA TYR A 4 0.27 10.21 -7.75
C TYR A 4 0.43 9.51 -9.10
N ILE A 5 1.08 8.36 -9.05
CA ILE A 5 1.23 7.52 -10.23
C ILE A 5 -0.05 6.71 -10.38
N SER A 6 -0.74 6.90 -11.50
CA SER A 6 -2.00 6.21 -11.74
C SER A 6 -1.77 4.76 -12.15
N LYS A 7 -2.85 3.98 -12.10
CA LYS A 7 -2.81 2.58 -12.53
C LYS A 7 -2.35 2.45 -13.98
N LYS A 8 -2.78 3.38 -14.85
CA LYS A 8 -2.34 3.39 -16.25
C LYS A 8 -0.84 3.57 -16.39
N GLU A 9 -0.28 4.45 -15.57
CA GLU A 9 1.16 4.66 -15.57
C GLU A 9 1.91 3.43 -15.08
N ILE A 10 1.38 2.75 -14.08
CA ILE A 10 1.95 1.50 -13.59
C ILE A 10 1.97 0.46 -14.69
N PHE A 11 0.89 0.36 -15.47
CA PHE A 11 0.83 -0.56 -16.61
C PHE A 11 1.95 -0.28 -17.63
N LYS A 12 2.16 1.00 -17.93
CA LYS A 12 3.21 1.39 -18.87
C LYS A 12 4.61 1.07 -18.35
N LEU A 13 4.85 1.36 -17.08
CA LEU A 13 6.14 1.06 -16.46
C LEU A 13 6.40 -0.43 -16.44
N TYR A 14 5.39 -1.22 -16.08
CA TYR A 14 5.51 -2.66 -16.08
C TYR A 14 5.80 -3.21 -17.47
N LYS A 15 5.08 -2.70 -18.46
CA LYS A 15 5.28 -3.09 -19.85
C LYS A 15 6.72 -2.85 -20.29
N ASP A 16 7.25 -1.67 -19.99
CA ASP A 16 8.61 -1.29 -20.39
C ASP A 16 9.65 -2.15 -19.68
N ASP A 17 9.49 -2.37 -18.39
CA ASP A 17 10.44 -3.16 -17.61
C ASP A 17 10.40 -4.64 -17.94
N ALA A 18 9.21 -5.17 -18.18
CA ALA A 18 9.03 -6.59 -18.46
C ALA A 18 9.22 -6.95 -19.95
N GLY A 19 9.22 -5.94 -20.82
CA GLY A 19 9.32 -6.17 -22.26
C GLY A 19 8.11 -6.87 -22.85
N CYS A 20 6.93 -6.62 -22.28
CA CYS A 20 5.68 -7.24 -22.74
C CYS A 20 4.75 -6.20 -23.36
N THR A 21 3.58 -6.65 -23.81
CA THR A 21 2.56 -5.76 -24.36
C THR A 21 1.79 -5.09 -23.25
N ILE A 22 1.13 -3.96 -23.56
CA ILE A 22 0.28 -3.27 -22.59
C ILE A 22 -0.88 -4.16 -22.16
N LYS A 23 -1.35 -5.01 -23.02
CA LYS A 23 -2.40 -5.98 -22.69
C LYS A 23 -1.92 -6.97 -21.63
N ASP A 24 -0.71 -7.49 -21.78
CA ASP A 24 -0.14 -8.42 -20.81
C ASP A 24 0.11 -7.73 -19.48
N ALA A 25 0.60 -6.51 -19.51
CA ALA A 25 0.83 -5.73 -18.29
C ALA A 25 -0.49 -5.49 -17.54
N THR A 26 -1.53 -5.09 -18.27
CA THR A 26 -2.85 -4.84 -17.69
C THR A 26 -3.41 -6.10 -17.05
N THR A 27 -3.32 -7.23 -17.74
CA THR A 27 -3.82 -8.52 -17.25
C THR A 27 -3.07 -8.93 -15.98
N SER A 28 -1.74 -8.83 -16.00
CA SER A 28 -0.92 -9.25 -14.86
C SER A 28 -1.19 -8.43 -13.61
N ILE A 29 -1.24 -7.12 -13.76
CA ILE A 29 -1.43 -6.22 -12.61
C ILE A 29 -2.85 -6.34 -12.07
N ASN A 30 -3.86 -6.41 -12.93
CA ASN A 30 -5.23 -6.60 -12.49
C ASN A 30 -5.42 -7.93 -11.75
N LEU A 31 -4.75 -8.97 -12.22
CA LEU A 31 -4.79 -10.27 -11.55
C LEU A 31 -4.16 -10.20 -10.15
N LEU A 32 -3.05 -9.49 -10.02
CA LEU A 32 -2.41 -9.31 -8.73
C LEU A 32 -3.35 -8.59 -7.77
N ILE A 33 -3.98 -7.50 -8.22
CA ILE A 33 -4.93 -6.74 -7.42
C ILE A 33 -6.09 -7.63 -6.99
N LYS A 34 -6.60 -8.44 -7.90
CA LYS A 34 -7.70 -9.37 -7.60
C LYS A 34 -7.29 -10.38 -6.52
N ILE A 35 -6.10 -10.96 -6.64
CA ILE A 35 -5.62 -11.94 -5.68
C ILE A 35 -5.49 -11.33 -4.29
N VAL A 36 -4.91 -10.12 -4.20
CA VAL A 36 -4.76 -9.42 -2.93
C VAL A 36 -6.13 -9.11 -2.32
N THR A 37 -7.04 -8.59 -3.13
CA THR A 37 -8.39 -8.23 -2.69
C THR A 37 -9.15 -9.44 -2.17
N ASP A 38 -9.10 -10.55 -2.92
CA ASP A 38 -9.81 -11.77 -2.55
C ASP A 38 -9.25 -12.35 -1.23
N ALA A 39 -7.93 -12.33 -1.07
CA ALA A 39 -7.31 -12.81 0.15
C ALA A 39 -7.75 -11.97 1.36
N LEU A 40 -7.79 -10.66 1.21
CA LEU A 40 -8.23 -9.76 2.28
C LEU A 40 -9.71 -9.99 2.63
N ARG A 41 -10.54 -10.28 1.65
CA ARG A 41 -11.96 -10.59 1.91
C ARG A 41 -12.14 -11.81 2.78
N THR A 42 -11.23 -12.77 2.69
CA THR A 42 -11.28 -13.97 3.52
C THR A 42 -10.70 -13.75 4.92
N GLY A 43 -10.19 -12.56 5.18
CA GLY A 43 -9.60 -12.21 6.46
C GLY A 43 -8.13 -12.57 6.61
N LYS A 44 -7.49 -13.04 5.54
CA LYS A 44 -6.08 -13.40 5.59
C LYS A 44 -5.19 -12.18 5.31
N PRO A 45 -4.17 -11.95 6.12
CA PRO A 45 -3.22 -10.88 5.79
C PRO A 45 -2.43 -11.25 4.54
N VAL A 46 -2.08 -10.24 3.76
CA VAL A 46 -1.29 -10.42 2.54
C VAL A 46 0.05 -9.71 2.73
N ARG A 47 1.11 -10.49 2.69
CA ARG A 47 2.46 -9.97 2.83
C ARG A 47 3.14 -9.94 1.47
N LEU A 48 3.58 -8.75 1.07
CA LEU A 48 4.37 -8.56 -0.14
C LEU A 48 5.78 -8.20 0.30
N ASP A 49 6.70 -9.13 0.12
CA ASP A 49 8.10 -8.91 0.51
C ASP A 49 8.66 -7.71 -0.23
N GLY A 50 9.34 -6.84 0.49
CA GLY A 50 9.87 -5.62 -0.07
C GLY A 50 8.94 -4.42 0.02
N ILE A 51 7.66 -4.64 0.30
CA ILE A 51 6.68 -3.56 0.43
C ILE A 51 6.12 -3.52 1.84
N GLY A 52 5.40 -4.56 2.23
CA GLY A 52 4.78 -4.59 3.53
C GLY A 52 3.64 -5.59 3.61
N THR A 53 2.83 -5.45 4.64
CA THR A 53 1.71 -6.35 4.90
C THR A 53 0.42 -5.58 4.93
N PHE A 54 -0.56 -6.07 4.19
CA PHE A 54 -1.95 -5.59 4.24
C PHE A 54 -2.73 -6.53 5.13
N GLU A 55 -3.48 -5.99 6.07
CA GLU A 55 -4.30 -6.81 6.96
C GLU A 55 -5.62 -6.12 7.26
N ILE A 56 -6.59 -6.92 7.66
CA ILE A 56 -7.89 -6.40 8.08
C ILE A 56 -7.85 -6.23 9.58
N ARG A 57 -8.23 -5.05 10.05
CA ARG A 57 -8.40 -4.77 11.47
C ARG A 57 -9.83 -4.36 11.71
N GLU A 58 -10.36 -4.74 12.86
CA GLU A 58 -11.72 -4.46 13.20
C GLU A 58 -11.83 -3.34 14.21
N ARG A 59 -12.84 -2.51 14.03
CA ARG A 59 -13.24 -1.49 14.97
C ARG A 59 -14.40 -2.02 15.78
N LYS A 60 -14.25 -2.00 17.10
CA LYS A 60 -15.35 -2.43 17.97
C LYS A 60 -16.46 -1.39 17.97
N LYS A 61 -17.67 -1.82 18.32
CA LYS A 61 -18.78 -0.91 18.56
C LYS A 61 -18.38 0.14 19.59
N TYR A 62 -18.76 1.37 19.33
CA TYR A 62 -18.58 2.45 20.30
C TYR A 62 -19.64 3.52 20.05
N GLU A 63 -19.81 4.42 21.02
CA GLU A 63 -20.72 5.55 20.86
C GLU A 63 -19.99 6.74 20.29
N GLY A 64 -20.48 7.22 19.15
CA GLY A 64 -20.00 8.46 18.58
C GLY A 64 -20.80 9.63 19.10
N PHE A 65 -20.42 10.82 18.70
CA PHE A 65 -21.06 12.05 19.13
C PHE A 65 -21.32 12.94 17.93
N ASN A 66 -22.56 13.41 17.79
CA ASN A 66 -22.89 14.34 16.73
C ASN A 66 -22.80 15.77 17.26
N PRO A 67 -21.78 16.53 16.85
CA PRO A 67 -21.57 17.87 17.37
C PRO A 67 -22.70 18.86 17.02
N GLN A 68 -23.47 18.60 15.98
CA GLN A 68 -24.57 19.47 15.57
C GLN A 68 -25.80 19.30 16.46
N THR A 69 -26.11 18.08 16.86
CA THR A 69 -27.28 17.79 17.68
C THR A 69 -26.99 17.56 19.15
N GLY A 70 -25.72 17.35 19.50
CA GLY A 70 -25.31 17.03 20.85
C GLY A 70 -25.68 15.62 21.28
N LYS A 71 -26.19 14.80 20.37
CA LYS A 71 -26.61 13.45 20.69
C LYS A 71 -25.52 12.42 20.45
N ARG A 72 -25.55 11.35 21.25
CA ARG A 72 -24.68 10.22 21.03
C ARG A 72 -25.25 9.33 19.95
N ILE A 73 -24.36 8.85 19.07
CA ILE A 73 -24.73 8.01 17.96
C ILE A 73 -24.01 6.68 18.12
N PRO A 74 -24.74 5.55 18.12
CA PRO A 74 -24.06 4.24 18.17
C PRO A 74 -23.33 4.00 16.85
N ILE A 75 -22.05 3.66 16.97
CA ILE A 75 -21.21 3.31 15.81
C ILE A 75 -21.05 1.80 15.82
N GLY A 76 -21.51 1.13 14.76
CA GLY A 76 -21.45 -0.32 14.66
C GLY A 76 -20.02 -0.81 14.41
N GLU A 77 -19.87 -2.11 14.46
CA GLU A 77 -18.61 -2.75 14.12
C GLU A 77 -18.29 -2.52 12.65
N SER A 78 -17.04 -2.28 12.35
CA SER A 78 -16.58 -2.11 10.98
C SER A 78 -15.15 -2.63 10.85
N SER A 79 -14.79 -2.96 9.63
CA SER A 79 -13.43 -3.41 9.33
C SER A 79 -12.74 -2.36 8.48
N PHE A 80 -11.43 -2.27 8.62
CA PHE A 80 -10.65 -1.39 7.80
C PHE A 80 -9.33 -2.08 7.44
N ILE A 81 -8.71 -1.60 6.36
CA ILE A 81 -7.46 -2.17 5.89
C ILE A 81 -6.31 -1.38 6.50
N HIS A 82 -5.40 -2.10 7.12
CA HIS A 82 -4.18 -1.53 7.70
C HIS A 82 -2.99 -2.01 6.91
N PHE A 83 -2.14 -1.08 6.50
CA PHE A 83 -0.91 -1.38 5.79
C PHE A 83 0.28 -1.11 6.69
N SER A 84 1.13 -2.12 6.86
CA SER A 84 2.38 -1.99 7.63
C SER A 84 3.56 -2.16 6.68
N PRO A 85 4.31 -1.09 6.40
CA PRO A 85 5.48 -1.21 5.52
C PRO A 85 6.59 -2.01 6.19
N THR A 86 7.44 -2.63 5.37
CA THR A 86 8.60 -3.30 5.91
C THR A 86 9.61 -2.27 6.41
N PRO A 87 10.38 -2.59 7.46
CA PRO A 87 11.43 -1.68 7.92
C PRO A 87 12.46 -1.37 6.83
N ALA A 88 12.75 -2.34 5.96
CA ALA A 88 13.67 -2.13 4.87
C ALA A 88 13.18 -1.07 3.89
N LEU A 89 11.89 -1.09 3.55
CA LEU A 89 11.30 -0.09 2.66
C LEU A 89 11.38 1.31 3.27
N THR A 90 11.04 1.44 4.53
CA THR A 90 11.10 2.72 5.24
C THR A 90 12.53 3.27 5.24
N ARG A 91 13.50 2.40 5.48
CA ARG A 91 14.91 2.79 5.49
C ARG A 91 15.38 3.25 4.11
N ASP A 92 15.00 2.51 3.06
CA ASP A 92 15.36 2.86 1.69
C ASP A 92 14.81 4.22 1.32
N ILE A 93 13.55 4.50 1.63
CA ILE A 93 12.92 5.77 1.31
C ILE A 93 13.61 6.92 2.04
N ASN A 94 13.94 6.75 3.31
CA ASN A 94 14.64 7.78 4.06
C ASN A 94 16.02 8.05 3.48
N THR A 95 16.72 7.01 3.05
CA THR A 95 18.02 7.15 2.40
C THR A 95 17.91 7.97 1.13
N TRP A 96 16.94 7.64 0.27
CA TRP A 96 16.76 8.35 -1.00
C TRP A 96 16.37 9.82 -0.82
N ARG A 97 15.58 10.11 0.19
CA ARG A 97 15.01 11.45 0.34
C ARG A 97 15.88 12.43 1.11
N PHE A 98 16.73 11.95 2.02
CA PHE A 98 17.38 12.84 2.98
C PHE A 98 18.90 12.85 2.93
N TRP A 99 19.50 11.97 2.14
CA TRP A 99 20.97 11.90 2.06
C TRP A 99 21.47 12.36 0.70
N PRO A 100 22.63 13.07 0.66
CA PRO A 100 23.25 13.43 -0.61
C PRO A 100 23.51 12.21 -1.47
N GLU A 101 23.49 12.40 -2.79
CA GLU A 101 23.56 11.31 -3.75
C GLU A 101 24.77 10.39 -3.56
N GLY A 102 25.94 10.95 -3.31
CA GLY A 102 27.13 10.16 -3.10
C GLY A 102 27.13 9.35 -1.81
N GLU A 103 26.54 9.90 -0.76
CA GLU A 103 26.41 9.22 0.53
C GLU A 103 25.27 8.21 0.51
N MET A 104 24.25 8.51 -0.27
CA MET A 104 23.10 7.64 -0.39
C MET A 104 23.47 6.26 -0.91
N GLU A 105 24.29 6.18 -1.94
CA GLU A 105 24.69 4.90 -2.51
C GLU A 105 25.45 4.04 -1.51
N GLU A 106 26.39 4.65 -0.79
CA GLU A 106 27.18 3.94 0.21
C GLU A 106 26.31 3.46 1.36
N ASN A 107 25.42 4.31 1.85
CA ASN A 107 24.54 3.95 2.96
C ASN A 107 23.49 2.94 2.56
N PHE A 108 23.04 2.98 1.32
CA PHE A 108 22.11 1.99 0.80
C PHE A 108 22.74 0.59 0.84
N LYS A 109 24.00 0.46 0.49
CA LYS A 109 24.71 -0.80 0.57
C LYS A 109 24.86 -1.27 2.01
N ALA A 110 25.12 -0.37 2.93
CA ALA A 110 25.27 -0.67 4.35
C ALA A 110 23.94 -1.11 4.99
N ALA A 111 22.81 -0.64 4.46
CA ALA A 111 21.48 -0.96 4.98
C ALA A 111 21.00 -2.36 4.59
N LYS A 112 21.69 -3.03 3.69
CA LYS A 112 21.35 -4.40 3.30
C LYS A 112 22.06 -5.43 4.22
#